data_04d40f0e6bd7f489b1ec2aa28b6258c4
#
_entry.id   04d40f0e6bd7f489b1ec2aa28b6258c4
#
_cell.length_a   1.000
_cell.length_b   1.000
_cell.length_c   1.000
_cell.angle_alpha   90.00
_cell.angle_beta   90.00
_cell.angle_gamma   90.00
#
_symmetry.space_group_name_H-M   'P 1'
#
loop_
_entity.id
_entity.type
_entity.pdbx_description
1 polymer ?
#
loop_
_entity_poly.entity_id
_entity_poly.type
_entity_poly.pdbx_seq_one_letter_code
_entity_poly.pdbx_strand_id
1 'polypeptide(L)'
;SQYADYYTGSSLWSGTLNDFDNLSMYKINLTGSSGNITYTGTTITPSTLPLTINSGWNWISYVPNESLDINTALASLGSNATYIKSQSGYADYYPGSDVWSGTISTLDPKDGYMINATNASTLTYPDPSAFSRTHTVNEPSIHEYKWNFDYKDFQNNGSVTIAIDDPDLNIAPGDQIAAFYNDECRGVAIGKETSLSDKIVFQLMFYGDESEANFTFKYYDLSEETVHNLENEIIYYPDIHLNNILEPFLMGKKEVLSLKLSSPYPNPFNPVTTIP
;
A
#
# COMPACT_ATOMS: atom_id res chain seq x y z
N SER A 1 16.72 10.22 -14.13
CA SER A 1 15.49 9.63 -14.69
C SER A 1 15.42 9.86 -16.19
N GLN A 2 14.88 8.89 -16.92
CA GLN A 2 14.63 8.97 -18.35
C GLN A 2 13.11 8.98 -18.58
N TYR A 3 12.65 9.60 -19.66
CA TYR A 3 11.24 9.66 -20.03
C TYR A 3 11.08 9.69 -21.56
N ALA A 4 9.91 9.31 -22.04
CA ALA A 4 9.48 9.50 -23.40
C ALA A 4 7.97 9.82 -23.42
N ASP A 5 7.59 10.82 -24.24
CA ASP A 5 6.21 11.17 -24.49
C ASP A 5 5.78 10.71 -25.87
N TYR A 6 4.50 10.29 -25.98
CA TYR A 6 3.94 9.91 -27.27
C TYR A 6 3.28 11.11 -27.94
N TYR A 7 3.74 11.43 -29.14
CA TYR A 7 3.22 12.53 -29.97
C TYR A 7 2.24 11.97 -31.00
N THR A 8 0.97 12.16 -30.76
CA THR A 8 -0.12 11.64 -31.63
C THR A 8 -0.05 12.16 -33.06
N GLY A 9 0.40 13.41 -33.27
CA GLY A 9 0.53 14.03 -34.60
C GLY A 9 1.58 13.39 -35.50
N SER A 10 2.62 12.80 -34.93
CA SER A 10 3.68 12.10 -35.66
C SER A 10 3.67 10.59 -35.45
N SER A 11 2.85 10.07 -34.53
CA SER A 11 2.80 8.69 -34.08
C SER A 11 4.17 8.17 -33.60
N LEU A 12 4.94 9.01 -32.91
CA LEU A 12 6.29 8.73 -32.44
C LEU A 12 6.42 8.96 -30.94
N TRP A 13 7.24 8.14 -30.28
CA TRP A 13 7.78 8.40 -28.97
C TRP A 13 9.02 9.28 -29.06
N SER A 14 9.16 10.27 -28.20
CA SER A 14 10.34 11.14 -28.13
C SER A 14 10.63 11.57 -26.71
N GLY A 15 11.89 11.57 -26.32
CA GLY A 15 12.35 11.92 -24.98
C GLY A 15 13.80 11.50 -24.78
N THR A 16 14.16 11.26 -23.54
CA THR A 16 15.51 10.79 -23.15
C THR A 16 15.58 9.27 -22.99
N LEU A 17 14.42 8.58 -22.92
CA LEU A 17 14.33 7.12 -22.92
C LEU A 17 14.32 6.62 -24.36
N ASN A 18 15.39 5.96 -24.78
CA ASN A 18 15.53 5.44 -26.13
C ASN A 18 15.30 3.94 -26.21
N ASP A 19 15.71 3.19 -25.16
CA ASP A 19 15.64 1.75 -25.10
C ASP A 19 15.16 1.28 -23.73
N PHE A 20 14.44 0.16 -23.70
CA PHE A 20 14.13 -0.56 -22.48
C PHE A 20 15.24 -1.55 -22.16
N ASP A 21 15.67 -1.58 -20.92
CA ASP A 21 16.54 -2.63 -20.39
C ASP A 21 15.72 -3.61 -19.51
N ASN A 22 16.28 -4.77 -19.24
CA ASN A 22 15.64 -5.83 -18.46
C ASN A 22 15.91 -5.76 -16.95
N LEU A 23 16.63 -4.75 -16.48
CA LEU A 23 16.96 -4.57 -15.06
C LEU A 23 16.19 -3.43 -14.41
N SER A 24 15.58 -2.57 -15.20
CA SER A 24 14.88 -1.37 -14.74
C SER A 24 13.35 -1.54 -14.76
N MET A 25 12.69 -0.89 -13.82
CA MET A 25 11.25 -0.70 -13.83
C MET A 25 10.88 0.53 -14.67
N TYR A 26 9.75 0.45 -15.34
CA TYR A 26 9.19 1.56 -16.13
C TYR A 26 7.76 1.85 -15.70
N LYS A 27 7.40 3.12 -15.55
CA LYS A 27 6.02 3.59 -15.37
C LYS A 27 5.47 4.05 -16.70
N ILE A 28 4.28 3.58 -17.06
CA ILE A 28 3.59 3.98 -18.29
C ILE A 28 2.26 4.61 -17.89
N ASN A 29 2.04 5.83 -18.37
CA ASN A 29 0.77 6.52 -18.23
C ASN A 29 -0.02 6.38 -19.53
N LEU A 30 -1.25 5.85 -19.44
CA LEU A 30 -2.18 5.75 -20.56
C LEU A 30 -3.30 6.76 -20.37
N THR A 31 -3.50 7.63 -21.36
CA THR A 31 -4.54 8.68 -21.35
C THR A 31 -5.89 8.20 -21.94
N GLY A 32 -6.02 6.92 -22.20
CA GLY A 32 -7.22 6.32 -22.82
C GLY A 32 -7.49 4.90 -22.33
N SER A 33 -8.19 4.13 -23.14
CA SER A 33 -8.46 2.72 -22.86
C SER A 33 -7.16 1.89 -22.82
N SER A 34 -7.23 0.71 -22.17
CA SER A 34 -6.12 -0.22 -22.05
C SER A 34 -5.39 -0.51 -23.37
N GLY A 35 -4.10 -0.68 -23.32
CA GLY A 35 -3.24 -1.10 -24.44
C GLY A 35 -2.36 -2.27 -24.05
N ASN A 36 -1.81 -2.95 -25.06
CA ASN A 36 -0.86 -4.04 -24.86
C ASN A 36 0.53 -3.62 -25.32
N ILE A 37 1.54 -3.90 -24.52
CA ILE A 37 2.93 -3.86 -24.92
C ILE A 37 3.37 -5.30 -25.16
N THR A 38 3.86 -5.57 -26.36
CA THR A 38 4.39 -6.88 -26.75
C THR A 38 5.88 -6.77 -27.00
N TYR A 39 6.66 -7.61 -26.37
CA TYR A 39 8.09 -7.76 -26.67
C TYR A 39 8.42 -9.23 -26.90
N THR A 40 9.47 -9.48 -27.70
CA THR A 40 9.96 -10.82 -28.00
C THR A 40 11.43 -10.90 -27.59
N GLY A 41 11.80 -11.95 -26.87
CA GLY A 41 13.16 -12.16 -26.40
C GLY A 41 13.42 -13.62 -26.05
N THR A 42 14.65 -13.91 -25.67
CA THR A 42 15.03 -15.22 -25.12
C THR A 42 14.90 -15.23 -23.61
N THR A 43 14.48 -16.37 -23.05
CA THR A 43 14.43 -16.54 -21.60
C THR A 43 15.83 -16.41 -21.00
N ILE A 44 15.94 -15.63 -19.95
CA ILE A 44 17.18 -15.45 -19.19
C ILE A 44 17.10 -16.30 -17.93
N THR A 45 18.23 -16.89 -17.52
CA THR A 45 18.38 -17.54 -16.23
C THR A 45 18.54 -16.46 -15.15
N PRO A 46 17.57 -16.25 -14.23
CA PRO A 46 17.57 -15.11 -13.32
C PRO A 46 18.84 -14.97 -12.47
N SER A 47 19.40 -16.09 -11.99
CA SER A 47 20.62 -16.08 -11.16
C SER A 47 21.86 -15.55 -11.90
N THR A 48 21.83 -15.51 -13.23
CA THR A 48 22.94 -14.98 -14.04
C THR A 48 22.85 -13.48 -14.29
N LEU A 49 21.78 -12.83 -13.82
CA LEU A 49 21.51 -11.41 -14.03
C LEU A 49 21.29 -10.68 -12.70
N PRO A 50 22.33 -10.52 -11.88
CA PRO A 50 22.22 -9.83 -10.60
C PRO A 50 21.96 -8.32 -10.80
N LEU A 51 21.09 -7.75 -9.96
CA LEU A 51 20.78 -6.33 -9.91
C LEU A 51 21.61 -5.65 -8.84
N THR A 52 22.25 -4.53 -9.18
CA THR A 52 22.93 -3.68 -8.20
C THR A 52 21.88 -2.86 -7.46
N ILE A 53 21.87 -2.98 -6.15
CA ILE A 53 21.03 -2.20 -5.25
C ILE A 53 21.90 -1.18 -4.52
N ASN A 54 21.52 0.09 -4.63
CA ASN A 54 22.16 1.18 -3.92
C ASN A 54 21.41 1.48 -2.61
N SER A 55 22.07 2.10 -1.64
CA SER A 55 21.38 2.65 -0.47
C SER A 55 20.34 3.67 -0.89
N GLY A 56 19.16 3.65 -0.26
CA GLY A 56 17.98 4.44 -0.63
C GLY A 56 17.07 3.73 -1.64
N TRP A 57 16.35 4.50 -2.43
CA TRP A 57 15.36 3.99 -3.38
C TRP A 57 15.98 3.44 -4.67
N ASN A 58 15.53 2.26 -5.08
CA ASN A 58 15.87 1.59 -6.33
C ASN A 58 14.60 1.19 -7.07
N TRP A 59 14.59 1.42 -8.36
CA TRP A 59 13.54 0.95 -9.26
C TRP A 59 14.03 -0.32 -9.94
N ILE A 60 13.42 -1.45 -9.64
CA ILE A 60 13.88 -2.78 -10.07
C ILE A 60 12.83 -3.49 -10.92
N SER A 61 13.27 -4.23 -11.90
CA SER A 61 12.45 -5.17 -12.64
C SER A 61 12.37 -6.51 -11.89
N TYR A 62 11.32 -7.26 -12.16
CA TYR A 62 11.24 -8.66 -11.78
C TYR A 62 11.67 -9.52 -12.97
N VAL A 63 12.84 -10.15 -12.84
CA VAL A 63 13.50 -10.90 -13.92
C VAL A 63 12.93 -12.31 -14.15
N PRO A 64 12.52 -13.07 -13.10
CA PRO A 64 11.96 -14.41 -13.28
C PRO A 64 10.69 -14.39 -14.13
N ASN A 65 10.44 -15.49 -14.83
CA ASN A 65 9.26 -15.68 -15.68
C ASN A 65 8.09 -16.39 -14.97
N GLU A 66 8.24 -16.69 -13.68
CA GLU A 66 7.25 -17.29 -12.80
C GLU A 66 7.14 -16.46 -11.52
N SER A 67 5.96 -16.43 -10.90
CA SER A 67 5.75 -15.76 -9.60
C SER A 67 6.52 -16.50 -8.51
N LEU A 68 7.17 -15.75 -7.63
CA LEU A 68 7.88 -16.28 -6.47
C LEU A 68 7.33 -15.64 -5.18
N ASP A 69 7.27 -16.43 -4.11
CA ASP A 69 7.08 -15.89 -2.77
C ASP A 69 8.12 -14.81 -2.47
N ILE A 70 7.69 -13.72 -1.83
CA ILE A 70 8.53 -12.53 -1.62
C ILE A 70 9.80 -12.85 -0.81
N ASN A 71 9.72 -13.74 0.19
CA ASN A 71 10.85 -14.13 1.02
C ASN A 71 11.87 -14.94 0.22
N THR A 72 11.37 -15.74 -0.73
CA THR A 72 12.21 -16.48 -1.68
C THR A 72 12.86 -15.54 -2.69
N ALA A 73 12.09 -14.65 -3.29
CA ALA A 73 12.56 -13.73 -4.32
C ALA A 73 13.64 -12.76 -3.81
N LEU A 74 13.48 -12.25 -2.58
CA LEU A 74 14.36 -11.25 -1.98
C LEU A 74 15.39 -11.82 -0.99
N ALA A 75 15.51 -13.15 -0.87
CA ALA A 75 16.40 -13.79 0.10
C ALA A 75 17.87 -13.31 0.02
N SER A 76 18.36 -12.99 -1.17
CA SER A 76 19.73 -12.50 -1.37
C SER A 76 20.01 -11.11 -0.78
N LEU A 77 18.98 -10.33 -0.47
CA LEU A 77 19.12 -9.01 0.14
C LEU A 77 19.34 -9.08 1.67
N GLY A 78 18.78 -10.10 2.35
CA GLY A 78 18.78 -10.16 3.80
C GLY A 78 18.26 -8.85 4.41
N SER A 79 18.94 -8.35 5.43
CA SER A 79 18.61 -7.11 6.12
C SER A 79 19.08 -5.81 5.42
N ASN A 80 19.63 -5.90 4.20
CA ASN A 80 20.12 -4.72 3.48
C ASN A 80 18.99 -3.86 2.90
N ALA A 81 17.79 -4.41 2.76
CA ALA A 81 16.61 -3.67 2.34
C ALA A 81 15.49 -3.81 3.39
N THR A 82 14.67 -2.78 3.54
CA THR A 82 13.66 -2.70 4.61
C THR A 82 12.25 -2.58 4.10
N TYR A 83 12.05 -2.14 2.87
CA TYR A 83 10.74 -1.85 2.32
C TYR A 83 10.70 -2.06 0.82
N ILE A 84 9.62 -2.65 0.33
CA ILE A 84 9.33 -2.81 -1.10
C ILE A 84 7.89 -2.43 -1.38
N LYS A 85 7.64 -1.82 -2.53
CA LYS A 85 6.29 -1.53 -3.01
C LYS A 85 6.16 -1.68 -4.51
N SER A 86 4.92 -1.92 -4.94
CA SER A 86 4.43 -1.82 -6.31
C SER A 86 3.42 -0.68 -6.42
N GLN A 87 2.67 -0.62 -7.51
CA GLN A 87 1.54 0.30 -7.62
C GLN A 87 0.39 -0.06 -6.67
N SER A 88 0.20 -1.34 -6.34
CA SER A 88 -0.98 -1.83 -5.62
C SER A 88 -0.70 -2.46 -4.26
N GLY A 89 0.56 -2.59 -3.86
CA GLY A 89 0.91 -3.23 -2.60
C GLY A 89 2.30 -2.87 -2.09
N TYR A 90 2.58 -3.27 -0.86
CA TYR A 90 3.88 -3.09 -0.21
C TYR A 90 4.19 -4.22 0.78
N ALA A 91 5.44 -4.33 1.18
CA ALA A 91 5.88 -5.17 2.27
C ALA A 91 7.08 -4.54 3.00
N ASP A 92 7.16 -4.79 4.30
CA ASP A 92 8.28 -4.46 5.17
C ASP A 92 9.10 -5.71 5.47
N TYR A 93 10.42 -5.53 5.64
CA TYR A 93 11.29 -6.58 6.15
C TYR A 93 11.40 -6.51 7.67
N TYR A 94 11.18 -7.63 8.33
CA TYR A 94 11.23 -7.78 9.79
C TYR A 94 12.47 -8.58 10.21
N PRO A 95 13.59 -7.92 10.56
CA PRO A 95 14.86 -8.59 10.79
C PRO A 95 14.84 -9.55 11.99
N GLY A 96 13.97 -9.31 12.99
CA GLY A 96 13.80 -10.20 14.15
C GLY A 96 13.24 -11.57 13.81
N SER A 97 12.48 -11.68 12.73
CA SER A 97 11.86 -12.91 12.23
C SER A 97 12.42 -13.35 10.88
N ASP A 98 13.32 -12.55 10.28
CA ASP A 98 13.92 -12.78 8.96
C ASP A 98 12.87 -12.98 7.86
N VAL A 99 11.82 -12.13 7.86
CA VAL A 99 10.70 -12.24 6.91
C VAL A 99 10.29 -10.89 6.32
N TRP A 100 9.87 -10.92 5.07
CA TRP A 100 9.07 -9.87 4.45
C TRP A 100 7.60 -10.14 4.73
N SER A 101 6.87 -9.14 5.15
CA SER A 101 5.43 -9.23 5.39
C SER A 101 4.72 -7.94 5.02
N GLY A 102 3.57 -8.07 4.35
CA GLY A 102 2.81 -6.93 3.86
C GLY A 102 1.60 -7.35 3.05
N THR A 103 1.18 -6.47 2.16
CA THR A 103 0.14 -6.77 1.16
C THR A 103 0.72 -7.47 -0.08
N ILE A 104 2.03 -7.33 -0.33
CA ILE A 104 2.75 -8.12 -1.34
C ILE A 104 3.23 -9.41 -0.68
N SER A 105 2.71 -10.55 -1.13
CA SER A 105 3.16 -11.89 -0.73
C SER A 105 3.97 -12.60 -1.82
N THR A 106 3.79 -12.19 -3.08
CA THR A 106 4.50 -12.71 -4.25
C THR A 106 5.03 -11.56 -5.09
N LEU A 107 6.14 -11.80 -5.79
CA LEU A 107 6.59 -10.95 -6.87
C LEU A 107 6.23 -11.62 -8.20
N ASP A 108 5.66 -10.84 -9.13
CA ASP A 108 5.05 -11.37 -10.35
C ASP A 108 5.76 -10.92 -11.62
N PRO A 109 5.84 -11.78 -12.66
CA PRO A 109 6.39 -11.42 -13.95
C PRO A 109 5.67 -10.24 -14.57
N LYS A 110 6.42 -9.33 -15.20
CA LYS A 110 5.97 -8.09 -15.86
C LYS A 110 5.65 -6.94 -14.90
N ASP A 111 5.70 -7.17 -13.59
CA ASP A 111 5.59 -6.11 -12.61
C ASP A 111 6.94 -5.45 -12.35
N GLY A 112 6.87 -4.19 -11.94
CA GLY A 112 8.02 -3.42 -11.48
C GLY A 112 7.85 -3.06 -10.02
N TYR A 113 8.97 -2.97 -9.31
CA TYR A 113 8.98 -2.71 -7.87
C TYR A 113 9.93 -1.58 -7.52
N MET A 114 9.58 -0.82 -6.49
CA MET A 114 10.46 0.12 -5.84
C MET A 114 10.92 -0.48 -4.51
N ILE A 115 12.22 -0.57 -4.31
CA ILE A 115 12.80 -1.10 -3.07
C ILE A 115 13.62 -0.02 -2.37
N ASN A 116 13.47 0.09 -1.05
CA ASN A 116 14.28 0.96 -0.21
C ASN A 116 15.31 0.12 0.55
N ALA A 117 16.58 0.39 0.31
CA ALA A 117 17.68 -0.33 0.92
C ALA A 117 18.46 0.56 1.89
N THR A 118 18.82 0.01 3.04
CA THR A 118 19.67 0.67 4.03
C THR A 118 21.14 0.65 3.59
N ASN A 119 21.56 -0.42 2.94
CA ASN A 119 22.92 -0.62 2.49
C ASN A 119 22.96 -1.01 1.00
N ALA A 120 24.04 -0.63 0.33
CA ALA A 120 24.32 -1.13 -1.01
C ALA A 120 24.53 -2.65 -0.97
N SER A 121 23.92 -3.36 -1.91
CA SER A 121 23.92 -4.81 -1.99
C SER A 121 23.66 -5.30 -3.42
N THR A 122 23.50 -6.60 -3.58
CA THR A 122 23.17 -7.20 -4.87
C THR A 122 21.94 -8.08 -4.70
N LEU A 123 20.90 -7.82 -5.51
CA LEU A 123 19.75 -8.70 -5.60
C LEU A 123 20.00 -9.74 -6.69
N THR A 124 19.97 -11.00 -6.29
CA THR A 124 20.05 -12.14 -7.21
C THR A 124 18.78 -12.96 -7.03
N TYR A 125 17.94 -12.96 -8.06
CA TYR A 125 16.75 -13.80 -8.05
C TYR A 125 17.14 -15.27 -8.22
N PRO A 126 16.47 -16.19 -7.53
CA PRO A 126 16.71 -17.62 -7.70
C PRO A 126 16.15 -18.12 -9.03
N ASP A 127 16.70 -19.24 -9.51
CA ASP A 127 16.21 -19.89 -10.70
C ASP A 127 14.93 -20.71 -10.41
N PRO A 128 13.89 -20.62 -11.26
CA PRO A 128 12.60 -21.29 -11.04
C PRO A 128 12.70 -22.82 -10.88
N SER A 129 13.71 -23.44 -11.47
CA SER A 129 13.94 -24.89 -11.38
C SER A 129 14.39 -25.38 -10.00
N ALA A 130 14.79 -24.48 -9.10
CA ALA A 130 15.24 -24.82 -7.74
C ALA A 130 14.07 -25.03 -6.75
N PHE A 131 12.84 -24.68 -7.11
CA PHE A 131 11.68 -24.72 -6.22
C PHE A 131 10.57 -25.62 -6.76
N SER A 132 10.19 -26.61 -5.96
CA SER A 132 9.03 -27.48 -6.24
C SER A 132 7.76 -26.62 -6.25
N ARG A 133 6.99 -26.70 -7.34
CA ARG A 133 5.74 -25.96 -7.54
C ARG A 133 4.67 -26.43 -6.52
N THR A 134 4.58 -25.77 -5.41
CA THR A 134 3.37 -25.75 -4.60
C THR A 134 2.88 -24.30 -4.51
N HIS A 135 2.42 -23.78 -5.61
CA HIS A 135 1.65 -22.55 -5.60
C HIS A 135 0.20 -22.92 -5.23
N THR A 136 -0.13 -22.82 -3.96
CA THR A 136 -1.53 -22.65 -3.57
C THR A 136 -1.88 -21.22 -3.95
N VAL A 137 -2.54 -21.06 -5.09
CA VAL A 137 -3.28 -19.82 -5.37
C VAL A 137 -4.34 -19.76 -4.29
N ASN A 138 -4.11 -18.98 -3.24
CA ASN A 138 -5.19 -18.54 -2.40
C ASN A 138 -6.04 -17.65 -3.32
N GLU A 139 -7.18 -18.20 -3.77
CA GLU A 139 -8.21 -17.38 -4.41
C GLU A 139 -8.42 -16.18 -3.49
N PRO A 140 -8.33 -14.93 -4.01
CA PRO A 140 -8.65 -13.78 -3.20
C PRO A 140 -10.08 -14.00 -2.70
N SER A 141 -10.26 -14.10 -1.38
CA SER A 141 -11.59 -14.05 -0.79
C SER A 141 -12.24 -12.79 -1.35
N ILE A 142 -13.39 -12.95 -2.03
CA ILE A 142 -14.14 -11.80 -2.57
C ILE A 142 -14.66 -11.05 -1.35
N HIS A 143 -13.85 -10.15 -0.84
CA HIS A 143 -14.29 -9.19 0.16
C HIS A 143 -14.97 -8.05 -0.60
N GLU A 144 -16.26 -7.88 -0.34
CA GLU A 144 -16.98 -6.72 -0.83
C GLU A 144 -16.49 -5.49 -0.04
N TYR A 145 -15.82 -4.58 -0.75
CA TYR A 145 -15.40 -3.33 -0.14
C TYR A 145 -16.60 -2.41 0.09
N LYS A 146 -16.63 -1.79 1.27
CA LYS A 146 -17.63 -0.75 1.57
C LYS A 146 -17.49 0.46 0.66
N TRP A 147 -16.26 0.76 0.24
CA TRP A 147 -15.93 1.89 -0.62
C TRP A 147 -15.20 1.40 -1.87
N ASN A 148 -15.50 2.02 -3.00
CA ASN A 148 -14.87 1.72 -4.28
C ASN A 148 -13.88 2.81 -4.67
N PHE A 149 -12.75 2.43 -5.21
CA PHE A 149 -11.76 3.30 -5.84
C PHE A 149 -10.99 2.51 -6.90
N ASP A 150 -10.39 3.18 -7.87
CA ASP A 150 -9.43 2.55 -8.80
C ASP A 150 -8.05 3.19 -8.57
N TYR A 151 -7.09 2.40 -8.09
CA TYR A 151 -5.73 2.88 -7.85
C TYR A 151 -5.01 3.34 -9.13
N LYS A 152 -5.49 2.92 -10.31
CA LYS A 152 -4.91 3.28 -11.61
C LYS A 152 -5.22 4.72 -12.02
N ASP A 153 -6.21 5.34 -11.37
CA ASP A 153 -6.55 6.75 -11.60
C ASP A 153 -5.48 7.71 -11.05
N PHE A 154 -4.53 7.21 -10.24
CA PHE A 154 -3.54 8.00 -9.53
C PHE A 154 -2.11 7.65 -9.94
N GLN A 155 -1.26 8.68 -10.04
CA GLN A 155 0.15 8.50 -10.40
C GLN A 155 1.01 8.05 -9.22
N ASN A 156 0.65 8.48 -8.00
CA ASN A 156 1.46 8.27 -6.82
C ASN A 156 0.68 7.53 -5.74
N ASN A 157 1.41 6.87 -4.86
CA ASN A 157 0.85 6.19 -3.70
C ASN A 157 1.71 6.42 -2.46
N GLY A 158 1.08 6.22 -1.31
CA GLY A 158 1.72 6.07 -0.02
C GLY A 158 1.22 4.80 0.66
N SER A 159 1.84 4.44 1.76
CA SER A 159 1.44 3.30 2.58
C SER A 159 1.48 3.64 4.05
N VAL A 160 0.57 3.01 4.80
CA VAL A 160 0.54 3.09 6.26
C VAL A 160 0.02 1.77 6.82
N THR A 161 0.65 1.29 7.88
CA THR A 161 0.10 0.19 8.68
C THR A 161 -0.60 0.76 9.90
N ILE A 162 -1.90 0.55 10.03
CA ILE A 162 -2.78 1.12 11.06
C ILE A 162 -3.25 0.01 12.00
N ALA A 163 -3.39 0.34 13.28
CA ALA A 163 -4.23 -0.38 14.23
C ALA A 163 -5.18 0.61 14.92
N ILE A 164 -6.38 0.15 15.26
CA ILE A 164 -7.33 0.98 16.01
C ILE A 164 -7.11 0.75 17.50
N ASP A 165 -6.99 1.84 18.25
CA ASP A 165 -6.84 1.86 19.70
C ASP A 165 -8.00 2.64 20.31
N ASP A 166 -9.16 2.00 20.36
CA ASP A 166 -10.40 2.57 20.86
C ASP A 166 -11.16 1.49 21.65
N PRO A 167 -11.39 1.69 22.96
CA PRO A 167 -12.04 0.70 23.81
C PRO A 167 -13.52 0.46 23.50
N ASP A 168 -14.16 1.39 22.79
CA ASP A 168 -15.57 1.31 22.43
C ASP A 168 -15.82 0.58 21.10
N LEU A 169 -14.74 0.19 20.41
CA LEU A 169 -14.81 -0.53 19.15
C LEU A 169 -14.31 -1.96 19.30
N ASN A 170 -15.05 -2.92 18.76
CA ASN A 170 -14.67 -4.32 18.72
C ASN A 170 -14.03 -4.63 17.36
N ILE A 171 -12.73 -4.46 17.25
CA ILE A 171 -11.98 -4.61 15.99
C ILE A 171 -11.81 -6.10 15.66
N ALA A 172 -12.21 -6.49 14.47
CA ALA A 172 -12.17 -7.89 14.01
C ALA A 172 -11.52 -8.03 12.62
N PRO A 173 -11.02 -9.23 12.28
CA PRO A 173 -10.61 -9.53 10.91
C PRO A 173 -11.79 -9.37 9.94
N GLY A 174 -11.56 -8.71 8.82
CA GLY A 174 -12.60 -8.43 7.83
C GLY A 174 -13.16 -7.00 7.89
N ASP A 175 -13.03 -6.32 9.02
CA ASP A 175 -13.33 -4.89 9.12
C ASP A 175 -12.47 -4.09 8.15
N GLN A 176 -12.88 -2.86 7.83
CA GLN A 176 -12.18 -2.08 6.81
C GLN A 176 -11.79 -0.69 7.31
N ILE A 177 -10.64 -0.22 6.86
CA ILE A 177 -10.25 1.20 6.95
C ILE A 177 -10.12 1.75 5.54
N ALA A 178 -10.67 2.94 5.32
CA ALA A 178 -10.50 3.66 4.07
C ALA A 178 -9.92 5.05 4.28
N ALA A 179 -9.05 5.47 3.37
CA ALA A 179 -8.48 6.82 3.28
C ALA A 179 -9.30 7.68 2.33
N PHE A 180 -9.49 8.95 2.69
CA PHE A 180 -10.26 9.92 1.93
C PHE A 180 -9.50 11.23 1.75
N TYR A 181 -9.62 11.79 0.55
CA TYR A 181 -9.23 13.16 0.26
C TYR A 181 -10.40 13.87 -0.44
N ASN A 182 -10.84 15.02 0.11
CA ASN A 182 -12.03 15.75 -0.37
C ASN A 182 -13.27 14.86 -0.55
N ASP A 183 -13.55 13.99 0.45
CA ASP A 183 -14.64 13.01 0.46
C ASP A 183 -14.56 11.90 -0.62
N GLU A 184 -13.52 11.87 -1.42
CA GLU A 184 -13.24 10.80 -2.39
C GLU A 184 -12.41 9.69 -1.74
N CYS A 185 -12.84 8.43 -1.90
CA CYS A 185 -12.08 7.27 -1.41
C CYS A 185 -10.80 7.11 -2.24
N ARG A 186 -9.68 7.02 -1.55
CA ARG A 186 -8.34 6.95 -2.14
C ARG A 186 -7.57 5.70 -1.72
N GLY A 187 -8.22 4.75 -1.06
CA GLY A 187 -7.64 3.49 -0.64
C GLY A 187 -8.47 2.80 0.40
N VAL A 188 -8.45 1.45 0.40
CA VAL A 188 -9.15 0.62 1.38
C VAL A 188 -8.23 -0.52 1.80
N ALA A 189 -8.21 -0.80 3.10
CA ALA A 189 -7.53 -1.97 3.67
C ALA A 189 -8.50 -2.78 4.51
N ILE A 190 -8.30 -4.10 4.52
CA ILE A 190 -9.04 -5.06 5.34
C ILE A 190 -8.21 -5.43 6.55
N GLY A 191 -8.83 -5.43 7.71
CA GLY A 191 -8.23 -5.85 8.97
C GLY A 191 -7.84 -7.33 8.94
N LYS A 192 -6.60 -7.61 9.34
CA LYS A 192 -6.04 -8.97 9.37
C LYS A 192 -5.32 -9.26 10.68
N GLU A 193 -5.41 -10.51 11.11
CA GLU A 193 -4.49 -11.06 12.09
C GLU A 193 -3.12 -11.30 11.45
N THR A 194 -2.08 -11.20 12.25
CA THR A 194 -0.70 -11.48 11.83
C THR A 194 0.06 -12.16 12.96
N SER A 195 1.00 -13.03 12.64
CA SER A 195 1.88 -13.65 13.64
C SER A 195 2.90 -12.69 14.26
N LEU A 196 3.03 -11.48 13.70
CA LEU A 196 3.98 -10.46 14.15
C LEU A 196 3.39 -9.46 15.15
N SER A 197 2.06 -9.46 15.36
CA SER A 197 1.37 -8.55 16.27
C SER A 197 0.15 -9.23 16.88
N ASP A 198 -0.21 -8.85 18.10
CA ASP A 198 -1.45 -9.24 18.78
C ASP A 198 -2.65 -8.37 18.38
N LYS A 199 -2.43 -7.32 17.60
CA LYS A 199 -3.45 -6.41 17.11
C LYS A 199 -3.94 -6.81 15.72
N ILE A 200 -5.20 -6.51 15.44
CA ILE A 200 -5.68 -6.48 14.04
C ILE A 200 -5.02 -5.28 13.37
N VAL A 201 -4.35 -5.52 12.24
CA VAL A 201 -3.65 -4.50 11.47
C VAL A 201 -4.30 -4.27 10.11
N PHE A 202 -4.32 -3.01 9.71
CA PHE A 202 -4.80 -2.57 8.41
C PHE A 202 -3.62 -2.04 7.61
N GLN A 203 -3.18 -2.81 6.63
CA GLN A 203 -2.07 -2.43 5.75
C GLN A 203 -2.64 -1.68 4.56
N LEU A 204 -2.65 -0.36 4.64
CA LEU A 204 -3.32 0.51 3.69
C LEU A 204 -2.36 1.12 2.69
N MET A 205 -2.63 0.92 1.40
CA MET A 205 -2.15 1.77 0.32
C MET A 205 -3.16 2.88 0.09
N PHE A 206 -2.70 4.12 -0.05
CA PHE A 206 -3.56 5.27 -0.37
C PHE A 206 -2.92 6.14 -1.44
N TYR A 207 -3.74 6.78 -2.26
CA TYR A 207 -3.34 7.28 -3.57
C TYR A 207 -3.66 8.75 -3.75
N GLY A 208 -2.78 9.48 -4.44
CA GLY A 208 -2.99 10.89 -4.76
C GLY A 208 -1.94 11.39 -5.73
N ASP A 209 -2.28 12.47 -6.42
CA ASP A 209 -1.38 13.18 -7.33
C ASP A 209 -0.90 14.49 -6.71
N GLU A 210 -1.58 14.92 -5.66
CA GLU A 210 -1.30 16.13 -4.92
C GLU A 210 -0.08 15.94 -4.00
N SER A 211 0.66 16.98 -3.79
CA SER A 211 1.64 17.07 -2.72
C SER A 211 1.02 17.73 -1.49
N GLU A 212 1.34 17.24 -0.29
CA GLU A 212 0.87 17.81 0.98
C GLU A 212 -0.66 17.82 1.15
N ALA A 213 -1.35 16.80 0.63
CA ALA A 213 -2.78 16.61 0.82
C ALA A 213 -3.08 16.04 2.21
N ASN A 214 -4.15 16.54 2.84
CA ASN A 214 -4.56 16.09 4.16
C ASN A 214 -5.59 14.96 4.02
N PHE A 215 -5.21 13.74 4.36
CA PHE A 215 -6.07 12.57 4.28
C PHE A 215 -6.78 12.32 5.61
N THR A 216 -8.08 12.06 5.53
CA THR A 216 -8.92 11.60 6.63
C THR A 216 -9.23 10.12 6.50
N PHE A 217 -9.65 9.48 7.60
CA PHE A 217 -9.86 8.04 7.62
C PHE A 217 -11.22 7.67 8.20
N LYS A 218 -11.80 6.58 7.67
CA LYS A 218 -13.05 6.00 8.19
C LYS A 218 -12.84 4.52 8.43
N TYR A 219 -13.39 4.04 9.54
CA TYR A 219 -13.45 2.62 9.90
C TYR A 219 -14.86 2.09 9.64
N TYR A 220 -14.95 0.90 9.07
CA TYR A 220 -16.20 0.17 8.87
C TYR A 220 -16.16 -1.13 9.67
N ASP A 221 -17.05 -1.21 10.65
CA ASP A 221 -17.35 -2.43 11.38
C ASP A 221 -18.25 -3.31 10.52
N LEU A 222 -17.73 -4.44 10.08
CA LEU A 222 -18.44 -5.38 9.21
C LEU A 222 -19.59 -6.07 9.96
N SER A 223 -19.44 -6.30 11.26
CA SER A 223 -20.41 -7.02 12.08
C SER A 223 -21.64 -6.19 12.39
N GLU A 224 -21.46 -4.89 12.62
CA GLU A 224 -22.53 -3.93 12.94
C GLU A 224 -22.98 -3.14 11.71
N GLU A 225 -22.31 -3.28 10.58
CA GLU A 225 -22.54 -2.51 9.34
C GLU A 225 -22.45 -0.99 9.55
N THR A 226 -21.64 -0.54 10.52
CA THR A 226 -21.50 0.86 10.90
C THR A 226 -20.20 1.49 10.43
N VAL A 227 -20.25 2.80 10.15
CA VAL A 227 -19.07 3.59 9.75
C VAL A 227 -18.73 4.59 10.83
N HIS A 228 -17.49 4.61 11.25
CA HIS A 228 -16.93 5.54 12.23
C HIS A 228 -15.87 6.42 11.57
N ASN A 229 -15.91 7.74 11.82
CA ASN A 229 -14.81 8.61 11.45
C ASN A 229 -13.69 8.45 12.47
N LEU A 230 -12.45 8.35 11.98
CA LEU A 230 -11.27 8.34 12.82
C LEU A 230 -10.76 9.77 13.02
N GLU A 231 -10.13 10.04 14.18
CA GLU A 231 -9.71 11.40 14.57
C GLU A 231 -8.43 11.85 13.90
N ASN A 232 -7.56 10.88 13.53
CA ASN A 232 -6.24 11.17 12.99
C ASN A 232 -6.32 11.53 11.51
N GLU A 233 -5.45 12.45 11.11
CA GLU A 233 -5.22 12.83 9.73
C GLU A 233 -3.76 12.58 9.37
N ILE A 234 -3.49 12.28 8.10
CA ILE A 234 -2.12 12.08 7.58
C ILE A 234 -1.87 13.09 6.46
N ILE A 235 -0.79 13.86 6.60
CA ILE A 235 -0.31 14.70 5.51
C ILE A 235 0.39 13.80 4.50
N TYR A 236 -0.22 13.66 3.33
CA TYR A 236 0.27 12.86 2.24
C TYR A 236 1.33 13.60 1.44
N TYR A 237 2.34 12.88 1.03
CA TYR A 237 3.24 13.19 -0.07
C TYR A 237 3.61 11.91 -0.81
N PRO A 238 3.96 11.98 -2.11
CA PRO A 238 4.33 10.80 -2.89
C PRO A 238 5.39 9.94 -2.20
N ASP A 239 5.19 8.64 -2.25
CA ASP A 239 6.08 7.62 -1.67
C ASP A 239 6.19 7.63 -0.12
N ILE A 240 5.30 8.33 0.58
CA ILE A 240 5.22 8.26 2.04
C ILE A 240 5.03 6.80 2.49
N HIS A 241 5.78 6.41 3.51
CA HIS A 241 5.62 5.13 4.19
C HIS A 241 5.63 5.36 5.71
N LEU A 242 4.56 4.94 6.37
CA LEU A 242 4.36 5.17 7.80
C LEU A 242 4.08 3.88 8.53
N ASN A 243 4.89 3.64 9.57
CA ASN A 243 4.69 2.57 10.52
C ASN A 243 4.72 1.16 9.87
N ASN A 244 4.67 0.12 10.68
CA ASN A 244 4.74 -1.26 10.26
C ASN A 244 3.93 -2.16 11.21
N ILE A 245 3.91 -3.47 11.00
CA ILE A 245 3.11 -4.40 11.80
C ILE A 245 3.51 -4.40 13.28
N LEU A 246 4.80 -4.24 13.60
CA LEU A 246 5.27 -4.25 15.00
C LEU A 246 4.94 -2.94 15.73
N GLU A 247 4.94 -1.83 15.00
CA GLU A 247 4.67 -0.48 15.51
C GLU A 247 3.63 0.20 14.59
N PRO A 248 2.34 -0.24 14.62
CA PRO A 248 1.32 0.34 13.75
C PRO A 248 0.99 1.77 14.17
N PHE A 249 0.53 2.57 13.21
CA PHE A 249 -0.03 3.89 13.46
C PHE A 249 -1.36 3.72 14.20
N LEU A 250 -1.44 4.22 15.43
CA LEU A 250 -2.64 4.07 16.26
C LEU A 250 -3.66 5.15 15.91
N MET A 251 -4.89 4.74 15.62
CA MET A 251 -6.02 5.64 15.36
C MET A 251 -7.15 5.36 16.32
N GLY A 252 -7.84 6.43 16.75
CA GLY A 252 -9.04 6.37 17.57
C GLY A 252 -10.28 6.89 16.82
N LYS A 253 -11.45 6.59 17.35
CA LYS A 253 -12.71 7.10 16.84
C LYS A 253 -12.83 8.59 17.16
N LYS A 254 -13.26 9.38 16.19
CA LYS A 254 -13.53 10.80 16.40
C LYS A 254 -14.75 10.98 17.31
N GLU A 255 -14.55 11.54 18.49
CA GLU A 255 -15.64 11.85 19.40
C GLU A 255 -16.54 12.93 18.79
N VAL A 256 -17.83 12.63 18.69
CA VAL A 256 -18.85 13.63 18.37
C VAL A 256 -19.31 14.25 19.68
N LEU A 257 -18.80 15.42 20.03
CA LEU A 257 -19.27 16.18 21.16
C LEU A 257 -20.74 16.54 20.94
N SER A 258 -21.65 15.76 21.51
CA SER A 258 -23.06 16.10 21.54
C SER A 258 -23.33 16.99 22.74
N LEU A 259 -23.62 18.27 22.51
CA LEU A 259 -24.16 19.16 23.54
C LEU A 259 -25.57 18.68 23.92
N LYS A 260 -25.70 18.01 25.05
CA LYS A 260 -27.02 17.78 25.68
C LYS A 260 -27.38 19.00 26.54
N LEU A 261 -28.36 19.78 26.09
CA LEU A 261 -28.97 20.76 26.93
C LEU A 261 -29.87 20.04 27.95
N SER A 262 -29.49 20.08 29.20
CA SER A 262 -30.37 19.63 30.29
C SER A 262 -31.53 20.60 30.44
N SER A 263 -32.65 20.11 31.01
CA SER A 263 -33.78 20.96 31.31
C SER A 263 -33.34 22.13 32.20
N PRO A 264 -33.79 23.35 31.91
CA PRO A 264 -33.42 24.53 32.72
C PRO A 264 -33.80 24.34 34.18
N TYR A 265 -32.90 24.75 35.07
CA TYR A 265 -33.15 24.69 36.51
C TYR A 265 -32.98 26.07 37.13
N PRO A 266 -33.89 26.52 37.99
CA PRO A 266 -35.17 25.91 38.34
C PRO A 266 -36.19 25.97 37.20
N ASN A 267 -37.07 24.95 37.11
CA ASN A 267 -38.16 24.91 36.13
C ASN A 267 -39.54 24.81 36.85
N PRO A 268 -40.38 25.85 36.82
CA PRO A 268 -40.22 27.12 36.10
C PRO A 268 -39.16 28.00 36.74
N PHE A 269 -38.39 28.74 35.93
CA PHE A 269 -37.37 29.67 36.39
C PHE A 269 -38.00 30.98 36.91
N ASN A 270 -37.39 31.59 37.95
CA ASN A 270 -37.82 32.88 38.46
C ASN A 270 -36.68 33.54 39.28
N PRO A 271 -36.13 34.67 38.88
CA PRO A 271 -36.08 35.29 37.54
C PRO A 271 -34.87 34.79 36.70
N VAL A 272 -34.03 33.91 37.24
CA VAL A 272 -32.78 33.39 36.61
C VAL A 272 -32.80 31.88 36.61
N THR A 273 -32.35 31.29 35.52
CA THR A 273 -32.12 29.86 35.42
C THR A 273 -30.64 29.56 35.06
N THR A 274 -30.15 28.40 35.44
CA THR A 274 -28.86 27.87 35.04
C THR A 274 -29.05 26.76 34.03
N ILE A 275 -28.31 26.80 32.95
CA ILE A 275 -28.22 25.71 31.99
C ILE A 275 -26.87 25.02 32.24
N PRO A 276 -26.87 23.82 32.81
CA PRO A 276 -25.65 23.06 33.05
C PRO A 276 -25.02 22.50 31.76
#